data_63db4a3195734cbcb3e21212c2178c42
#
_entry.id   63db4a3195734cbcb3e21212c2178c42
#
_cell.length_a   1.000
_cell.length_b   1.000
_cell.length_c   1.000
_cell.angle_alpha   90.00
_cell.angle_beta   90.00
_cell.angle_gamma   90.00
#
_symmetry.space_group_name_H-M   'P 1'
#
loop_
_entity.id
_entity.type
_entity.pdbx_description
1 polymer ?
#
loop_
_entity_poly.entity_id
_entity_poly.type
_entity_poly.pdbx_seq_one_letter_code
_entity_poly.pdbx_strand_id
1 'polypeptide(L)'
;MRNRVRIYVSACFYYSGLVNLIRWWTQRSEPRLIILYYHQASRGDLRSHWLYLRRHYRILHLETALEELYMSHKKEVQRKDRRALLALTFDDGYYDNYTHAFPLACELQIPITIFLIPGY
;
A
#
# COMPACT_ATOMS: atom_id res chain seq x y z
N MET A 1 -7.82 -4.00 32.66
CA MET A 1 -8.90 -3.09 32.22
C MET A 1 -8.46 -2.09 31.15
N ARG A 2 -7.31 -1.47 31.29
CA ARG A 2 -6.83 -0.42 30.35
C ARG A 2 -6.64 -0.88 28.89
N ASN A 3 -6.23 -2.12 28.64
CA ASN A 3 -6.04 -2.64 27.29
C ASN A 3 -7.35 -3.02 26.57
N ARG A 4 -8.35 -3.46 27.29
CA ARG A 4 -9.65 -3.80 26.69
C ARG A 4 -10.43 -2.57 26.23
N VAL A 5 -10.39 -1.49 26.99
CA VAL A 5 -10.99 -0.21 26.60
C VAL A 5 -10.37 0.35 25.32
N ARG A 6 -9.05 0.23 25.16
CA ARG A 6 -8.37 0.66 23.92
C ARG A 6 -8.80 -0.14 22.70
N ILE A 7 -9.02 -1.44 22.84
CA ILE A 7 -9.49 -2.32 21.75
C ILE A 7 -10.93 -1.96 21.37
N TYR A 8 -11.82 -1.72 22.33
CA TYR A 8 -13.20 -1.32 22.05
C TYR A 8 -13.29 0.06 21.42
N VAL A 9 -12.49 1.02 21.86
CA VAL A 9 -12.44 2.35 21.28
C VAL A 9 -11.91 2.27 19.84
N SER A 10 -10.86 1.50 19.57
CA SER A 10 -10.33 1.29 18.22
C SER A 10 -11.35 0.60 17.31
N ALA A 11 -12.07 -0.39 17.83
CA ALA A 11 -13.12 -1.08 17.09
C ALA A 11 -14.31 -0.14 16.79
N CYS A 12 -14.74 0.67 17.74
CA CYS A 12 -15.77 1.68 17.53
C CYS A 12 -15.38 2.70 16.45
N PHE A 13 -14.16 3.18 16.48
CA PHE A 13 -13.65 4.08 15.43
C PHE A 13 -13.62 3.42 14.05
N TYR A 14 -13.23 2.15 14.00
CA TYR A 14 -13.19 1.39 12.74
C TYR A 14 -14.58 1.11 12.17
N TYR A 15 -15.53 0.72 13.02
CA TYR A 15 -16.91 0.39 12.59
C TYR A 15 -17.82 1.62 12.42
N SER A 16 -17.49 2.76 13.00
CA SER A 16 -18.30 3.99 12.85
C SER A 16 -18.18 4.67 11.47
N GLY A 17 -17.34 4.17 10.58
CA GLY A 17 -17.09 4.79 9.29
C GLY A 17 -16.24 6.07 9.35
N LEU A 18 -15.84 6.49 10.55
CA LEU A 18 -15.05 7.70 10.76
C LEU A 18 -13.68 7.58 10.08
N VAL A 19 -13.08 6.39 10.09
CA VAL A 19 -11.82 6.11 9.39
C VAL A 19 -12.00 6.27 7.88
N ASN A 20 -13.13 5.82 7.34
CA ASN A 20 -13.45 5.99 5.92
C ASN A 20 -13.73 7.45 5.56
N LEU A 21 -14.39 8.20 6.45
CA LEU A 21 -14.64 9.63 6.26
C LEU A 21 -13.35 10.45 6.31
N ILE A 22 -12.47 10.18 7.26
CA ILE A 22 -11.16 10.82 7.37
C ILE A 22 -10.29 10.47 6.15
N ARG A 23 -10.30 9.21 5.73
CA ARG A 23 -9.60 8.75 4.52
C ARG A 23 -10.13 9.47 3.27
N TRP A 24 -11.44 9.57 3.12
CA TRP A 24 -12.07 10.28 2.02
C TRP A 24 -11.71 11.78 2.01
N TRP A 25 -11.69 12.41 3.18
CA TRP A 25 -11.35 13.83 3.32
C TRP A 25 -9.86 14.09 3.04
N THR A 26 -8.96 13.24 3.55
CA THR A 26 -7.53 13.36 3.31
C THR A 26 -7.12 13.01 1.88
N GLN A 27 -7.85 12.15 1.20
CA GLN A 27 -7.60 11.82 -0.21
C GLN A 27 -8.00 12.94 -1.18
N ARG A 28 -8.82 13.88 -0.73
CA ARG A 28 -9.27 15.01 -1.56
C ARG A 28 -8.26 16.15 -1.68
N SER A 29 -7.34 16.25 -0.76
CA SER A 29 -6.58 17.49 -0.59
C SER A 29 -5.33 17.57 -1.47
N GLU A 30 -4.60 16.46 -1.68
CA GLU A 30 -3.39 16.44 -2.52
C GLU A 30 -3.03 15.02 -2.97
N PRO A 31 -2.31 14.87 -4.10
CA PRO A 31 -1.79 13.58 -4.50
C PRO A 31 -0.76 13.08 -3.47
N ARG A 32 -0.99 11.89 -2.92
CA ARG A 32 -0.13 11.27 -1.93
C ARG A 32 0.37 9.93 -2.44
N LEU A 33 1.65 9.67 -2.22
CA LEU A 33 2.26 8.38 -2.42
C LEU A 33 2.58 7.75 -1.06
N ILE A 34 2.12 6.54 -0.86
CA ILE A 34 2.45 5.70 0.29
C ILE A 34 3.38 4.61 -0.22
N ILE A 35 4.53 4.45 0.43
CA ILE A 35 5.45 3.35 0.16
C ILE A 35 5.34 2.38 1.33
N LEU A 36 4.90 1.16 1.04
CA LEU A 36 4.80 0.10 2.02
C LEU A 36 5.90 -0.91 1.76
N TYR A 37 6.76 -1.12 2.73
CA TYR A 37 7.92 -1.99 2.59
C TYR A 37 7.77 -3.28 3.41
N TYR A 38 8.28 -4.35 2.84
CA TYR A 38 8.35 -5.67 3.45
C TYR A 38 9.79 -6.19 3.40
N HIS A 39 10.15 -7.02 4.36
CA HIS A 39 11.39 -7.79 4.32
C HIS A 39 11.13 -9.23 3.90
N GLN A 40 10.16 -9.87 4.51
CA GLN A 40 9.81 -11.27 4.29
C GLN A 40 8.36 -11.42 3.84
N ALA A 41 8.14 -12.23 2.82
CA ALA A 41 6.83 -12.49 2.25
C ALA A 41 6.07 -13.62 2.96
N SER A 42 6.77 -14.50 3.67
CA SER A 42 6.19 -15.69 4.31
C SER A 42 5.48 -15.42 5.63
N ARG A 43 5.60 -14.22 6.18
CA ARG A 43 4.96 -13.84 7.43
C ARG A 43 3.56 -13.26 7.23
N GLY A 44 2.56 -13.94 7.75
CA GLY A 44 1.17 -13.49 7.75
C GLY A 44 0.42 -13.80 6.45
N ASP A 45 -0.80 -13.32 6.37
CA ASP A 45 -1.67 -13.48 5.20
C ASP A 45 -1.45 -12.34 4.19
N LEU A 46 -0.42 -12.47 3.40
CA LEU A 46 -0.04 -11.48 2.38
C LEU A 46 -1.15 -11.31 1.32
N ARG A 47 -1.84 -12.40 0.96
CA ARG A 47 -2.93 -12.39 -0.02
C ARG A 47 -4.08 -11.48 0.41
N SER A 48 -4.64 -11.70 1.58
CA SER A 48 -5.76 -10.91 2.10
C SER A 48 -5.36 -9.45 2.30
N HIS A 49 -4.13 -9.20 2.74
CA HIS A 49 -3.59 -7.86 2.89
C HIS A 49 -3.50 -7.12 1.54
N TRP A 50 -2.96 -7.77 0.52
CA TRP A 50 -2.83 -7.17 -0.81
C TRP A 50 -4.17 -6.95 -1.50
N LEU A 51 -5.13 -7.85 -1.33
CA LEU A 51 -6.50 -7.67 -1.83
C LEU A 51 -7.18 -6.45 -1.17
N TYR A 52 -6.98 -6.26 0.14
CA TYR A 52 -7.46 -5.08 0.85
C TYR A 52 -6.81 -3.81 0.30
N LEU A 53 -5.49 -3.79 0.14
CA LEU A 53 -4.76 -2.64 -0.38
C LEU A 53 -5.19 -2.29 -1.81
N ARG A 54 -5.35 -3.28 -2.68
CA ARG A 54 -5.81 -3.08 -4.06
C ARG A 54 -7.19 -2.43 -4.13
N ARG A 55 -8.07 -2.73 -3.18
CA ARG A 55 -9.41 -2.14 -3.12
C ARG A 55 -9.39 -0.66 -2.74
N HIS A 56 -8.47 -0.25 -1.87
CA HIS A 56 -8.46 1.09 -1.27
C HIS A 56 -7.42 2.03 -1.87
N TYR A 57 -6.41 1.49 -2.51
CA TYR A 57 -5.28 2.24 -3.07
C TYR A 57 -5.07 1.90 -4.54
N ARG A 58 -4.46 2.81 -5.25
CA ARG A 58 -3.98 2.56 -6.59
C ARG A 58 -2.54 2.09 -6.52
N ILE A 59 -2.32 0.79 -6.71
CA ILE A 59 -1.00 0.17 -6.57
C ILE A 59 -0.25 0.29 -7.90
N LEU A 60 0.94 0.86 -7.85
CA LEU A 60 1.84 1.05 -8.99
C LEU A 60 3.25 0.60 -8.63
N HIS A 61 4.07 0.33 -9.64
CA HIS A 61 5.51 0.23 -9.43
C HIS A 61 6.05 1.55 -8.86
N LEU A 62 7.06 1.48 -8.01
CA LEU A 62 7.61 2.65 -7.32
C LEU A 62 8.00 3.76 -8.28
N GLU A 63 8.70 3.42 -9.36
CA GLU A 63 9.12 4.38 -10.39
C GLU A 63 7.92 5.10 -11.01
N THR A 64 6.93 4.36 -11.47
CA THR A 64 5.69 4.92 -12.06
C THR A 64 4.93 5.78 -11.06
N ALA A 65 4.86 5.35 -9.80
CA ALA A 65 4.18 6.11 -8.75
C ALA A 65 4.88 7.44 -8.45
N LEU A 66 6.21 7.44 -8.44
CA LEU A 66 7.01 8.66 -8.27
C LEU A 66 6.85 9.62 -9.47
N GLU A 67 6.86 9.10 -10.69
CA GLU A 67 6.61 9.90 -11.89
C GLU A 67 5.23 10.55 -11.87
N GLU A 68 4.20 9.80 -11.55
CA GLU A 68 2.83 10.35 -11.45
C GLU A 68 2.71 11.39 -10.35
N LEU A 69 3.33 11.17 -9.19
CA LEU A 69 3.36 12.13 -8.11
C LEU A 69 4.01 13.45 -8.54
N TYR A 70 5.17 13.34 -9.19
CA TYR A 70 5.94 14.49 -9.66
C TYR A 70 5.19 15.29 -10.73
N MET A 71 4.58 14.61 -11.70
CA MET A 71 3.77 15.24 -12.75
C MET A 71 2.51 15.90 -12.20
N SER A 72 1.91 15.34 -11.16
CA SER A 72 0.73 15.92 -10.51
C SER A 72 1.01 17.23 -9.81
N HIS A 73 2.22 17.44 -9.30
CA HIS A 73 2.64 18.70 -8.72
C HIS A 73 2.90 19.79 -9.77
N LYS A 74 3.19 19.40 -11.01
CA LYS A 74 3.47 20.35 -12.10
C LYS A 74 2.26 20.79 -12.91
N LYS A 75 1.20 19.98 -12.93
CA LYS A 75 -0.04 20.25 -13.70
C LYS A 75 -1.25 19.94 -12.83
N GLU A 76 -2.24 20.82 -12.84
CA GLU A 76 -3.59 20.52 -12.35
C GLU A 76 -4.25 19.45 -13.24
N VAL A 77 -3.67 18.27 -13.28
CA VAL A 77 -4.25 17.14 -14.00
C VAL A 77 -5.39 16.61 -13.16
N GLN A 78 -6.61 16.78 -13.61
CA GLN A 78 -7.77 16.11 -13.04
C GLN A 78 -7.55 14.60 -13.11
N ARG A 79 -7.17 14.00 -11.98
CA ARG A 79 -7.03 12.55 -11.88
C ARG A 79 -8.41 11.91 -11.93
N LYS A 80 -8.59 11.00 -12.85
CA LYS A 80 -9.79 10.18 -12.97
C LYS A 80 -9.98 9.26 -11.76
N ASP A 81 -8.90 8.76 -11.19
CA ASP A 81 -8.86 7.95 -9.96
C ASP A 81 -8.22 8.76 -8.82
N ARG A 82 -9.02 9.04 -7.80
CA ARG A 82 -8.63 9.87 -6.63
C ARG A 82 -8.04 9.06 -5.49
N ARG A 83 -7.93 7.74 -5.61
CA ARG A 83 -7.30 6.91 -4.59
C ARG A 83 -5.83 7.30 -4.42
N ALA A 84 -5.32 7.23 -3.19
CA ALA A 84 -3.91 7.45 -2.93
C ALA A 84 -3.06 6.42 -3.68
N LEU A 85 -1.90 6.87 -4.16
CA LEU A 85 -0.92 6.00 -4.80
C LEU A 85 -0.24 5.15 -3.73
N LEU A 86 -0.02 3.88 -4.04
CA LEU A 86 0.68 2.95 -3.18
C LEU A 86 1.74 2.21 -3.98
N ALA A 87 2.96 2.15 -3.47
CA ALA A 87 4.01 1.30 -3.98
C ALA A 87 4.35 0.22 -2.93
N LEU A 88 4.39 -1.03 -3.38
CA LEU A 88 4.79 -2.16 -2.56
C LEU A 88 6.24 -2.49 -2.86
N THR A 89 7.08 -2.45 -1.84
CA THR A 89 8.51 -2.70 -1.96
C THR A 89 8.96 -3.84 -1.05
N PHE A 90 9.94 -4.60 -1.51
CA PHE A 90 10.63 -5.63 -0.74
C PHE A 90 12.11 -5.29 -0.66
N ASP A 91 12.65 -5.32 0.53
CA ASP A 91 14.05 -5.05 0.78
C ASP A 91 14.88 -6.34 0.87
N ASP A 92 16.18 -6.22 0.60
CA ASP A 92 17.21 -7.26 0.77
C ASP A 92 17.15 -8.45 -0.19
N GLY A 93 16.07 -8.67 -0.92
CA GLY A 93 15.97 -9.76 -1.87
C GLY A 93 15.95 -11.15 -1.23
N TYR A 94 15.25 -11.32 -0.12
CA TYR A 94 15.07 -12.63 0.50
C TYR A 94 14.49 -13.67 -0.46
N TYR A 95 14.86 -14.92 -0.31
CA TYR A 95 14.40 -16.01 -1.16
C TYR A 95 12.87 -16.15 -1.19
N ASP A 96 12.18 -15.86 -0.09
CA ASP A 96 10.72 -15.90 -0.02
C ASP A 96 10.05 -14.78 -0.84
N ASN A 97 10.75 -13.71 -1.17
CA ASN A 97 10.26 -12.71 -2.12
C ASN A 97 10.06 -13.33 -3.51
N TYR A 98 10.92 -14.26 -3.89
CA TYR A 98 10.81 -15.00 -5.15
C TYR A 98 9.79 -16.13 -5.08
N THR A 99 9.76 -16.89 -3.98
CA THR A 99 8.91 -18.09 -3.86
C THR A 99 7.48 -17.80 -3.42
N HIS A 100 7.22 -16.70 -2.75
CA HIS A 100 5.91 -16.33 -2.22
C HIS A 100 5.37 -15.00 -2.79
N ALA A 101 6.13 -13.91 -2.70
CA ALA A 101 5.67 -12.61 -3.13
C ALA A 101 5.49 -12.52 -4.65
N PHE A 102 6.46 -12.95 -5.41
CA PHE A 102 6.43 -12.86 -6.87
C PHE A 102 5.28 -13.66 -7.51
N PRO A 103 5.06 -14.96 -7.17
CA PRO A 103 3.93 -15.70 -7.71
C PRO A 103 2.58 -15.07 -7.34
N LEU A 104 2.43 -14.58 -6.11
CA LEU A 104 1.22 -13.91 -5.67
C LEU A 104 1.00 -12.58 -6.41
N ALA A 105 2.05 -11.82 -6.62
CA ALA A 105 1.99 -10.58 -7.41
C ALA A 105 1.53 -10.83 -8.84
N CYS A 106 2.05 -11.88 -9.48
CA CYS A 106 1.62 -12.30 -10.82
C CYS A 106 0.15 -12.73 -10.83
N GLU A 107 -0.26 -13.55 -9.88
CA GLU A 107 -1.65 -14.04 -9.79
C GLU A 107 -2.64 -12.90 -9.58
N LEU A 108 -2.36 -11.99 -8.68
CA LEU A 108 -3.23 -10.86 -8.38
C LEU A 108 -3.03 -9.66 -9.33
N GLN A 109 -2.06 -9.74 -10.23
CA GLN A 109 -1.67 -8.62 -11.11
C GLN A 109 -1.37 -7.33 -10.33
N ILE A 110 -0.63 -7.49 -9.24
CA ILE A 110 -0.20 -6.39 -8.37
C ILE A 110 1.27 -6.10 -8.64
N PRO A 111 1.64 -4.86 -9.03
CA PRO A 111 3.04 -4.50 -9.22
C PRO A 111 3.77 -4.43 -7.89
N ILE A 112 4.97 -5.01 -7.83
CA ILE A 112 5.89 -4.93 -6.70
C ILE A 112 7.27 -4.50 -7.18
N THR A 113 8.03 -3.89 -6.28
CA THR A 113 9.42 -3.50 -6.52
C THR A 113 10.31 -4.20 -5.51
N ILE A 114 11.37 -4.86 -5.96
CA ILE A 114 12.31 -5.58 -5.09
C ILE A 114 13.67 -4.91 -5.16
N PHE A 115 14.19 -4.48 -4.01
CA PHE A 115 15.53 -3.94 -3.88
C PHE A 115 16.50 -5.07 -3.52
N LEU A 116 17.48 -5.27 -4.37
CA LEU A 116 18.50 -6.31 -4.18
C LEU A 116 19.77 -5.72 -3.58
N ILE A 117 20.43 -6.51 -2.72
CA ILE A 117 21.75 -6.17 -2.23
C ILE A 117 22.78 -6.80 -3.19
N PRO A 118 23.56 -6.01 -3.93
CA PRO A 118 24.58 -6.56 -4.81
C PRO A 118 25.70 -7.22 -3.99
N GLY A 119 26.08 -8.43 -4.37
CA GLY A 119 27.20 -9.15 -3.75
C GLY A 119 26.83 -10.24 -2.75
N TYR A 120 25.58 -10.61 -2.64
CA TYR A 120 25.11 -11.80 -1.90
C TYR A 120 24.75 -12.92 -2.88
#